data_daaefde57cf5c8f750c86fbd1916602e
#
_entry.id   daaefde57cf5c8f750c86fbd1916602e
#
_cell.length_a   1.000
_cell.length_b   1.000
_cell.length_c   1.000
_cell.angle_alpha   90.00
_cell.angle_beta   90.00
_cell.angle_gamma   90.00
#
_symmetry.space_group_name_H-M   'P 1'
#
loop_
_entity.id
_entity.type
_entity.pdbx_description
1 polymer ?
#
loop_
_entity_poly.entity_id
_entity_poly.type
_entity_poly.pdbx_seq_one_letter_code
_entity_poly.pdbx_strand_id
1 'polypeptide(L)'
;SAVTPSGSGTDWSATYAIQDGDAEENLRFTFNYSDLAANAGTRVASTTDVNPVAIDKTATDLSTITVDLNAGSDSGVRNNDNLTNDTTPTFSVTGLTAVGASGDSLFLVIGTDTVSRQVVAGNSVTFTSTALGNQVLPYSATVVSRDETGNRSDPTAVLKFRIDTQAPNTGNTLDLLAEDDSGFLNTDNITSNTTPRLEISGLVVGKKDSLRVFYDSQTAGLNDVVIGEYRMSQAVIDTLAVGS
;
A
#
# COMPACT_ATOMS: atom_id res chain seq x y z
N SER A 1 -44.55 -10.23 -4.40
CA SER A 1 -45.31 -8.98 -4.31
C SER A 1 -45.86 -8.61 -5.69
N ALA A 2 -47.12 -8.14 -5.76
CA ALA A 2 -47.69 -7.64 -7.01
C ALA A 2 -47.35 -6.16 -7.19
N VAL A 3 -46.92 -5.76 -8.38
CA VAL A 3 -46.62 -4.37 -8.75
C VAL A 3 -47.69 -3.84 -9.64
N THR A 4 -48.09 -2.61 -9.46
CA THR A 4 -49.08 -1.95 -10.30
C THR A 4 -48.38 -1.39 -11.55
N PRO A 5 -48.73 -1.86 -12.76
CA PRO A 5 -48.18 -1.29 -13.98
C PRO A 5 -48.74 0.09 -14.26
N SER A 6 -47.97 0.94 -14.90
CA SER A 6 -48.36 2.24 -15.43
C SER A 6 -47.96 2.39 -16.88
N GLY A 7 -48.79 3.06 -17.69
CA GLY A 7 -48.52 3.24 -19.09
C GLY A 7 -49.77 3.57 -19.90
N SER A 8 -49.64 3.68 -21.21
CA SER A 8 -50.72 3.90 -22.14
C SER A 8 -50.44 3.30 -23.52
N GLY A 9 -51.47 2.96 -24.28
CA GLY A 9 -51.30 2.37 -25.60
C GLY A 9 -50.56 1.04 -25.54
N THR A 10 -49.44 0.96 -26.23
CA THR A 10 -48.61 -0.26 -26.33
C THR A 10 -47.47 -0.30 -25.33
N ASP A 11 -47.18 0.82 -24.61
CA ASP A 11 -46.03 0.97 -23.76
C ASP A 11 -46.41 1.03 -22.28
N TRP A 12 -46.02 0.00 -21.54
CA TRP A 12 -46.28 -0.15 -20.10
C TRP A 12 -45.02 -0.46 -19.33
N SER A 13 -44.94 0.04 -18.12
CA SER A 13 -43.85 -0.20 -17.18
C SER A 13 -44.36 -0.66 -15.83
N ALA A 14 -43.56 -1.42 -15.11
CA ALA A 14 -43.80 -1.78 -13.73
C ALA A 14 -42.48 -1.64 -12.96
N THR A 15 -42.52 -0.97 -11.80
CA THR A 15 -41.35 -0.75 -10.98
C THR A 15 -41.50 -1.51 -9.67
N TYR A 16 -40.51 -2.31 -9.35
CA TYR A 16 -40.33 -2.92 -8.03
C TYR A 16 -39.11 -2.34 -7.36
N ALA A 17 -39.26 -1.77 -6.18
CA ALA A 17 -38.12 -1.33 -5.36
C ALA A 17 -37.58 -2.52 -4.57
N ILE A 18 -36.36 -2.92 -4.85
CA ILE A 18 -35.67 -3.99 -4.12
C ILE A 18 -35.59 -3.62 -2.65
N GLN A 19 -35.99 -4.54 -1.76
CA GLN A 19 -35.96 -4.37 -0.32
C GLN A 19 -34.76 -5.10 0.29
N ASP A 20 -34.34 -4.70 1.49
CA ASP A 20 -33.25 -5.36 2.22
C ASP A 20 -33.50 -6.85 2.47
N GLY A 21 -34.76 -7.24 2.67
CA GLY A 21 -35.17 -8.64 2.86
C GLY A 21 -35.31 -9.47 1.59
N ASP A 22 -35.13 -8.90 0.40
CA ASP A 22 -35.17 -9.67 -0.84
C ASP A 22 -33.90 -10.52 -0.98
N ALA A 23 -34.08 -11.75 -1.45
CA ALA A 23 -32.96 -12.65 -1.69
C ALA A 23 -32.05 -12.15 -2.82
N GLU A 24 -30.76 -12.40 -2.69
CA GLU A 24 -29.78 -12.21 -3.76
C GLU A 24 -29.81 -13.38 -4.71
N GLU A 25 -30.66 -13.30 -5.69
CA GLU A 25 -30.91 -14.33 -6.70
C GLU A 25 -31.39 -13.71 -8.02
N ASN A 26 -31.58 -14.56 -9.01
CA ASN A 26 -32.20 -14.13 -10.24
C ASN A 26 -33.67 -13.74 -10.00
N LEU A 27 -34.00 -12.50 -10.35
CA LEU A 27 -35.36 -11.98 -10.18
C LEU A 27 -36.36 -12.82 -10.96
N ARG A 28 -37.36 -13.33 -10.25
CA ARG A 28 -38.48 -14.08 -10.85
C ARG A 28 -39.66 -13.14 -11.00
N PHE A 29 -40.12 -12.97 -12.22
CA PHE A 29 -41.30 -12.18 -12.51
C PHE A 29 -42.25 -12.95 -13.43
N THR A 30 -43.50 -12.54 -13.40
CA THR A 30 -44.50 -13.01 -14.37
C THR A 30 -45.35 -11.85 -14.81
N PHE A 31 -45.61 -11.79 -16.10
CA PHE A 31 -46.52 -10.86 -16.69
C PHE A 31 -47.72 -11.67 -17.26
N ASN A 32 -48.91 -11.37 -16.73
CA ASN A 32 -50.18 -11.95 -17.20
C ASN A 32 -51.08 -10.83 -17.72
N TYR A 33 -51.77 -11.05 -18.78
CA TYR A 33 -52.69 -10.10 -19.36
C TYR A 33 -53.93 -10.82 -19.92
N SER A 34 -55.01 -10.09 -20.07
CA SER A 34 -56.24 -10.57 -20.70
C SER A 34 -56.86 -9.44 -21.52
N ASP A 35 -57.68 -9.82 -22.51
CA ASP A 35 -58.47 -8.88 -23.24
C ASP A 35 -59.79 -8.47 -22.50
N LEU A 36 -60.56 -7.56 -23.05
CA LEU A 36 -61.82 -7.09 -22.44
C LEU A 36 -62.88 -8.19 -22.31
N ALA A 37 -62.77 -9.28 -23.06
CA ALA A 37 -63.63 -10.44 -22.97
C ALA A 37 -63.15 -11.49 -21.99
N ALA A 38 -62.08 -11.15 -21.20
CA ALA A 38 -61.39 -11.99 -20.20
C ALA A 38 -60.62 -13.19 -20.80
N ASN A 39 -60.34 -13.18 -22.13
CA ASN A 39 -59.39 -14.17 -22.66
C ASN A 39 -57.99 -13.92 -22.20
N ALA A 40 -57.35 -14.94 -21.61
CA ALA A 40 -56.00 -14.85 -21.11
C ALA A 40 -54.99 -14.88 -22.26
N GLY A 41 -54.04 -13.96 -22.23
CA GLY A 41 -52.88 -14.00 -23.11
C GLY A 41 -51.79 -14.98 -22.59
N THR A 42 -50.81 -15.24 -23.44
CA THR A 42 -49.67 -16.11 -23.07
C THR A 42 -48.87 -15.46 -21.95
N ARG A 43 -48.66 -16.20 -20.86
CA ARG A 43 -47.84 -15.76 -19.72
C ARG A 43 -46.40 -15.53 -20.18
N VAL A 44 -45.84 -14.39 -19.78
CA VAL A 44 -44.41 -14.06 -19.97
C VAL A 44 -43.71 -14.16 -18.62
N ALA A 45 -42.55 -14.85 -18.56
CA ALA A 45 -41.76 -15.07 -17.34
C ALA A 45 -40.25 -14.91 -17.56
N SER A 46 -39.84 -14.32 -18.69
CA SER A 46 -38.45 -14.05 -19.02
C SER A 46 -38.31 -12.74 -19.79
N THR A 47 -37.14 -12.12 -19.74
CA THR A 47 -36.78 -11.01 -20.61
C THR A 47 -36.59 -11.45 -22.05
N THR A 48 -36.68 -10.54 -23.00
CA THR A 48 -36.55 -10.85 -24.45
C THR A 48 -35.15 -11.21 -24.86
N ASP A 49 -34.15 -10.73 -24.12
CA ASP A 49 -32.73 -11.04 -24.30
C ASP A 49 -32.32 -12.36 -23.62
N VAL A 50 -33.26 -13.05 -22.98
CA VAL A 50 -33.09 -14.31 -22.21
C VAL A 50 -32.08 -14.24 -21.07
N ASN A 51 -31.53 -13.07 -20.75
CA ASN A 51 -30.66 -12.86 -19.61
C ASN A 51 -31.48 -12.66 -18.35
N PRO A 52 -31.20 -13.38 -17.26
CA PRO A 52 -31.87 -13.14 -15.99
C PRO A 52 -31.45 -11.79 -15.41
N VAL A 53 -32.39 -11.11 -14.76
CA VAL A 53 -32.05 -9.96 -13.92
C VAL A 53 -31.59 -10.51 -12.58
N ALA A 54 -30.30 -10.37 -12.27
CA ALA A 54 -29.75 -10.78 -10.98
C ALA A 54 -29.84 -9.63 -9.97
N ILE A 55 -30.19 -9.97 -8.75
CA ILE A 55 -30.10 -9.06 -7.59
C ILE A 55 -28.85 -9.43 -6.83
N ASP A 56 -27.94 -8.47 -6.66
CA ASP A 56 -26.75 -8.56 -5.84
C ASP A 56 -26.63 -7.23 -5.05
N LYS A 57 -26.61 -7.33 -3.73
CA LYS A 57 -26.55 -6.20 -2.79
C LYS A 57 -25.29 -6.29 -1.92
N THR A 58 -24.54 -7.36 -2.04
CA THR A 58 -23.43 -7.67 -1.16
C THR A 58 -22.10 -7.36 -1.82
N ALA A 59 -21.38 -6.41 -1.26
CA ALA A 59 -20.03 -6.11 -1.70
C ALA A 59 -19.04 -7.22 -1.30
N THR A 60 -17.96 -7.36 -2.06
CA THR A 60 -16.88 -8.30 -1.74
C THR A 60 -16.26 -7.95 -0.39
N ASP A 61 -16.12 -8.94 0.51
CA ASP A 61 -15.45 -8.77 1.80
C ASP A 61 -13.93 -8.81 1.63
N LEU A 62 -13.28 -7.68 1.86
CA LEU A 62 -11.82 -7.50 1.77
C LEU A 62 -11.11 -7.66 3.12
N SER A 63 -11.77 -8.12 4.17
CA SER A 63 -11.19 -8.16 5.53
C SER A 63 -9.98 -9.09 5.68
N THR A 64 -9.84 -10.08 4.81
CA THR A 64 -8.75 -11.08 4.83
C THR A 64 -7.65 -10.84 3.80
N ILE A 65 -7.79 -9.85 2.92
CA ILE A 65 -6.74 -9.55 1.94
C ILE A 65 -5.59 -8.78 2.59
N THR A 66 -4.41 -8.95 2.00
CA THR A 66 -3.20 -8.26 2.45
C THR A 66 -2.86 -7.15 1.49
N VAL A 67 -2.61 -5.97 2.05
CA VAL A 67 -2.03 -4.81 1.34
C VAL A 67 -0.66 -4.55 1.94
N ASP A 68 0.37 -4.52 1.10
CA ASP A 68 1.75 -4.28 1.53
C ASP A 68 2.51 -3.43 0.52
N LEU A 69 3.57 -2.76 0.97
CA LEU A 69 4.50 -2.10 0.08
C LEU A 69 5.25 -3.17 -0.73
N ASN A 70 5.30 -3.02 -2.05
CA ASN A 70 6.05 -3.97 -2.88
C ASN A 70 7.52 -3.96 -2.48
N ALA A 71 8.14 -5.15 -2.35
CA ALA A 71 9.54 -5.28 -1.93
C ALA A 71 10.54 -4.49 -2.79
N GLY A 72 10.19 -4.20 -4.05
CA GLY A 72 11.00 -3.35 -4.93
C GLY A 72 10.87 -1.86 -4.64
N SER A 73 9.76 -1.43 -4.04
CA SER A 73 9.53 -0.06 -3.56
C SER A 73 9.83 0.11 -2.08
N ASP A 74 9.82 -0.96 -1.29
CA ASP A 74 10.27 -0.94 0.11
C ASP A 74 11.80 -0.89 0.13
N SER A 75 12.31 0.31 -0.22
CA SER A 75 13.72 0.56 -0.44
C SER A 75 14.43 0.90 0.88
N GLY A 76 15.61 0.41 1.05
CA GLY A 76 16.39 0.67 2.24
C GLY A 76 17.16 -0.57 2.66
N VAL A 77 17.55 -0.60 3.93
CA VAL A 77 18.30 -1.74 4.49
C VAL A 77 17.41 -2.98 4.61
N ARG A 78 16.12 -2.79 4.71
CA ARG A 78 15.12 -3.86 4.77
C ARG A 78 14.03 -3.57 3.76
N ASN A 79 13.49 -4.63 3.18
CA ASN A 79 12.42 -4.57 2.19
C ASN A 79 11.06 -5.06 2.74
N ASN A 80 10.86 -4.95 4.04
CA ASN A 80 9.65 -5.39 4.76
C ASN A 80 9.34 -4.54 5.99
N ASP A 81 9.78 -3.29 6.01
CA ASP A 81 9.56 -2.39 7.15
C ASP A 81 8.73 -1.16 6.80
N ASN A 82 8.27 -1.11 5.54
CA ASN A 82 7.41 -0.04 5.00
C ASN A 82 8.05 1.35 5.09
N LEU A 83 9.38 1.42 5.04
CA LEU A 83 10.16 2.64 4.95
C LEU A 83 10.83 2.70 3.57
N THR A 84 10.60 3.77 2.83
CA THR A 84 11.08 3.90 1.45
C THR A 84 11.59 5.29 1.14
N ASN A 85 12.54 5.40 0.21
CA ASN A 85 12.90 6.66 -0.45
C ASN A 85 12.23 6.80 -1.84
N ASP A 86 11.45 5.81 -2.26
CA ASP A 86 10.64 5.90 -3.48
C ASP A 86 9.47 6.85 -3.25
N THR A 87 9.37 7.90 -4.05
CA THR A 87 8.29 8.89 -3.97
C THR A 87 7.02 8.47 -4.71
N THR A 88 7.10 7.40 -5.51
CA THR A 88 5.97 6.82 -6.25
C THR A 88 5.83 5.33 -5.96
N PRO A 89 5.70 4.94 -4.67
CA PRO A 89 5.79 3.55 -4.29
C PRO A 89 4.70 2.69 -4.92
N THR A 90 5.07 1.44 -5.19
CA THR A 90 4.16 0.40 -5.67
C THR A 90 3.70 -0.46 -4.50
N PHE A 91 2.40 -0.76 -4.47
CA PHE A 91 1.75 -1.59 -3.46
C PHE A 91 1.31 -2.91 -4.08
N SER A 92 1.43 -3.98 -3.32
CA SER A 92 0.93 -5.31 -3.67
C SER A 92 -0.32 -5.63 -2.84
N VAL A 93 -1.38 -6.06 -3.51
CA VAL A 93 -2.61 -6.55 -2.89
C VAL A 93 -2.75 -8.02 -3.23
N THR A 94 -2.87 -8.88 -2.22
CA THR A 94 -2.89 -10.33 -2.38
C THR A 94 -4.05 -10.99 -1.63
N GLY A 95 -4.39 -12.23 -2.00
CA GLY A 95 -5.49 -12.98 -1.40
C GLY A 95 -6.83 -12.81 -2.14
N LEU A 96 -6.84 -12.16 -3.30
CA LEU A 96 -8.06 -11.76 -4.01
C LEU A 96 -8.90 -12.94 -4.50
N THR A 97 -8.27 -14.05 -4.87
CA THR A 97 -9.00 -15.26 -5.29
C THR A 97 -9.79 -15.87 -4.14
N ALA A 98 -9.26 -15.81 -2.92
CA ALA A 98 -9.91 -16.40 -1.73
C ALA A 98 -11.20 -15.68 -1.35
N VAL A 99 -11.34 -14.39 -1.68
CA VAL A 99 -12.53 -13.58 -1.40
C VAL A 99 -13.47 -13.43 -2.60
N GLY A 100 -13.17 -14.11 -3.73
CA GLY A 100 -14.02 -14.09 -4.91
C GLY A 100 -14.04 -12.76 -5.68
N ALA A 101 -13.01 -11.91 -5.50
CA ALA A 101 -12.97 -10.57 -6.07
C ALA A 101 -12.69 -10.51 -7.59
N SER A 102 -12.74 -11.64 -8.31
CA SER A 102 -12.49 -11.66 -9.77
C SER A 102 -13.50 -10.80 -10.52
N GLY A 103 -13.04 -9.87 -11.35
CA GLY A 103 -13.88 -8.90 -12.07
C GLY A 103 -14.08 -7.58 -11.35
N ASP A 104 -13.90 -7.53 -10.03
CA ASP A 104 -14.03 -6.32 -9.24
C ASP A 104 -13.05 -5.22 -9.66
N SER A 105 -13.47 -4.00 -9.43
CA SER A 105 -12.58 -2.84 -9.50
C SER A 105 -12.05 -2.51 -8.10
N LEU A 106 -10.74 -2.61 -7.92
CA LEU A 106 -10.09 -2.17 -6.69
C LEU A 106 -9.57 -0.74 -6.82
N PHE A 107 -9.63 -0.01 -5.72
CA PHE A 107 -9.17 1.37 -5.61
C PHE A 107 -8.19 1.50 -4.44
N LEU A 108 -6.97 1.95 -4.74
CA LEU A 108 -6.01 2.33 -3.70
C LEU A 108 -6.37 3.72 -3.18
N VAL A 109 -6.49 3.84 -1.87
CA VAL A 109 -6.76 5.10 -1.16
C VAL A 109 -5.58 5.40 -0.23
N ILE A 110 -4.96 6.58 -0.39
CA ILE A 110 -3.90 7.06 0.48
C ILE A 110 -4.41 8.31 1.21
N GLY A 111 -4.52 8.21 2.53
CA GLY A 111 -5.22 9.24 3.32
C GLY A 111 -6.70 9.28 2.97
N THR A 112 -7.15 10.33 2.30
CA THR A 112 -8.53 10.50 1.80
C THR A 112 -8.64 10.39 0.28
N ASP A 113 -7.52 10.32 -0.42
CA ASP A 113 -7.48 10.42 -1.88
C ASP A 113 -7.42 9.05 -2.54
N THR A 114 -8.27 8.83 -3.52
CA THR A 114 -8.18 7.66 -4.40
C THR A 114 -7.10 7.93 -5.44
N VAL A 115 -6.01 7.17 -5.36
CA VAL A 115 -4.80 7.44 -6.17
C VAL A 115 -4.67 6.52 -7.39
N SER A 116 -5.30 5.34 -7.37
CA SER A 116 -5.21 4.39 -8.48
C SER A 116 -6.38 3.41 -8.47
N ARG A 117 -6.69 2.84 -9.67
CA ARG A 117 -7.72 1.81 -9.88
C ARG A 117 -7.14 0.66 -10.68
N GLN A 118 -7.51 -0.57 -10.33
CA GLN A 118 -7.18 -1.78 -11.06
C GLN A 118 -8.38 -2.73 -11.09
N VAL A 119 -8.49 -3.53 -12.15
CA VAL A 119 -9.47 -4.61 -12.24
C VAL A 119 -8.80 -5.92 -11.85
N VAL A 120 -9.48 -6.70 -11.02
CA VAL A 120 -8.95 -7.97 -10.51
C VAL A 120 -9.06 -9.05 -11.60
N ALA A 121 -7.90 -9.57 -12.02
CA ALA A 121 -7.81 -10.66 -12.99
C ALA A 121 -7.18 -11.95 -12.41
N GLY A 122 -6.78 -11.93 -11.12
CA GLY A 122 -6.10 -13.06 -10.47
C GLY A 122 -5.98 -12.87 -8.97
N ASN A 123 -5.06 -13.59 -8.33
CA ASN A 123 -4.89 -13.56 -6.87
C ASN A 123 -4.20 -12.30 -6.35
N SER A 124 -3.59 -11.51 -7.20
CA SER A 124 -2.87 -10.29 -6.81
C SER A 124 -3.05 -9.17 -7.82
N VAL A 125 -2.98 -7.94 -7.32
CA VAL A 125 -2.98 -6.70 -8.09
C VAL A 125 -1.89 -5.80 -7.54
N THR A 126 -1.26 -5.01 -8.39
CA THR A 126 -0.29 -3.99 -8.00
C THR A 126 -0.82 -2.59 -8.32
N PHE A 127 -0.53 -1.66 -7.43
CA PHE A 127 -0.85 -0.25 -7.59
C PHE A 127 0.42 0.58 -7.49
N THR A 128 0.58 1.55 -8.37
CA THR A 128 1.62 2.58 -8.22
C THR A 128 0.95 3.88 -7.79
N SER A 129 1.49 4.52 -6.75
CA SER A 129 0.96 5.80 -6.28
C SER A 129 1.34 6.96 -7.20
N THR A 130 0.63 8.07 -7.08
CA THR A 130 1.13 9.38 -7.51
C THR A 130 2.31 9.79 -6.62
N ALA A 131 3.06 10.81 -7.04
CA ALA A 131 4.19 11.30 -6.27
C ALA A 131 3.77 11.77 -4.86
N LEU A 132 4.42 11.21 -3.85
CA LEU A 132 4.23 11.51 -2.44
C LEU A 132 5.48 12.18 -1.88
N GLY A 133 5.30 13.13 -0.97
CA GLY A 133 6.40 13.84 -0.34
C GLY A 133 6.93 13.18 0.92
N ASN A 134 8.10 13.64 1.36
CA ASN A 134 8.61 13.33 2.68
C ASN A 134 7.72 13.97 3.77
N GLN A 135 7.33 13.21 4.79
CA GLN A 135 6.56 13.73 5.92
C GLN A 135 6.92 13.01 7.23
N VAL A 136 6.71 13.72 8.34
CA VAL A 136 7.05 13.21 9.69
C VAL A 136 6.15 12.05 10.10
N LEU A 137 4.85 12.16 9.81
CA LEU A 137 3.87 11.12 10.13
C LEU A 137 3.77 10.10 9.00
N PRO A 138 3.55 8.81 9.32
CA PRO A 138 3.37 7.80 8.29
C PRO A 138 2.10 8.05 7.46
N TYR A 139 2.17 7.74 6.18
CA TYR A 139 1.02 7.61 5.31
C TYR A 139 0.14 6.42 5.73
N SER A 140 -1.12 6.50 5.35
CA SER A 140 -2.10 5.43 5.54
C SER A 140 -2.61 5.00 4.19
N ALA A 141 -2.46 3.74 3.83
CA ALA A 141 -3.03 3.17 2.63
C ALA A 141 -4.10 2.13 2.97
N THR A 142 -5.19 2.14 2.22
CA THR A 142 -6.26 1.15 2.25
C THR A 142 -6.69 0.84 0.83
N VAL A 143 -7.36 -0.30 0.65
CA VAL A 143 -7.99 -0.66 -0.61
C VAL A 143 -9.48 -0.86 -0.37
N VAL A 144 -10.30 -0.42 -1.30
CA VAL A 144 -11.73 -0.71 -1.38
C VAL A 144 -12.05 -1.34 -2.73
N SER A 145 -13.09 -2.17 -2.81
CA SER A 145 -13.59 -2.71 -4.07
C SER A 145 -14.93 -2.09 -4.49
N ARG A 146 -15.21 -2.23 -5.77
CA ARG A 146 -16.55 -2.22 -6.35
C ARG A 146 -16.69 -3.45 -7.19
N ASP A 147 -17.72 -4.24 -6.92
CA ASP A 147 -18.08 -5.39 -7.74
C ASP A 147 -18.72 -4.97 -9.07
N GLU A 148 -19.11 -5.94 -9.88
CA GLU A 148 -19.74 -5.71 -11.19
C GLU A 148 -21.10 -5.01 -11.07
N THR A 149 -21.80 -5.17 -9.97
CA THR A 149 -23.10 -4.54 -9.70
C THR A 149 -23.01 -3.16 -9.08
N GLY A 150 -21.81 -2.77 -8.64
CA GLY A 150 -21.48 -1.46 -8.10
C GLY A 150 -21.50 -1.38 -6.57
N ASN A 151 -21.70 -2.50 -5.86
CA ASN A 151 -21.60 -2.53 -4.40
C ASN A 151 -20.17 -2.22 -3.96
N ARG A 152 -20.04 -1.40 -2.94
CA ARG A 152 -18.74 -0.97 -2.43
C ARG A 152 -18.41 -1.70 -1.12
N SER A 153 -17.21 -2.27 -1.05
CA SER A 153 -16.71 -2.90 0.16
C SER A 153 -16.38 -1.90 1.26
N ASP A 154 -16.28 -2.40 2.49
CA ASP A 154 -15.51 -1.75 3.53
C ASP A 154 -14.03 -1.70 3.13
N PRO A 155 -13.26 -0.73 3.66
CA PRO A 155 -11.83 -0.67 3.39
C PRO A 155 -11.08 -1.82 4.07
N THR A 156 -9.96 -2.23 3.46
CA THR A 156 -9.02 -3.17 4.08
C THR A 156 -8.44 -2.63 5.39
N ALA A 157 -7.73 -3.49 6.14
CA ALA A 157 -6.85 -3.05 7.21
C ALA A 157 -5.87 -1.97 6.69
N VAL A 158 -5.55 -1.01 7.54
CA VAL A 158 -4.70 0.14 7.18
C VAL A 158 -3.24 -0.30 7.14
N LEU A 159 -2.60 -0.16 5.98
CA LEU A 159 -1.15 -0.20 5.85
C LEU A 159 -0.57 1.17 6.24
N LYS A 160 0.40 1.18 7.17
CA LYS A 160 1.19 2.37 7.48
C LYS A 160 2.56 2.27 6.82
N PHE A 161 2.93 3.28 6.03
CA PHE A 161 4.24 3.37 5.39
C PHE A 161 4.80 4.78 5.49
N ARG A 162 6.10 4.93 5.30
CA ARG A 162 6.78 6.21 5.39
C ARG A 162 7.71 6.42 4.21
N ILE A 163 7.70 7.64 3.69
CA ILE A 163 8.66 8.10 2.69
C ILE A 163 9.70 8.97 3.39
N ASP A 164 10.98 8.64 3.20
CA ASP A 164 12.11 9.40 3.68
C ASP A 164 13.13 9.54 2.55
N THR A 165 13.20 10.73 1.98
CA THR A 165 14.13 11.07 0.88
C THR A 165 15.32 11.88 1.39
N GLN A 166 15.43 12.10 2.70
CA GLN A 166 16.50 12.89 3.27
C GLN A 166 17.74 12.03 3.52
N ALA A 167 18.84 12.46 2.94
CA ALA A 167 20.13 11.88 3.29
C ALA A 167 20.51 12.24 4.75
N PRO A 168 21.30 11.38 5.42
CA PRO A 168 21.90 11.73 6.69
C PRO A 168 22.71 13.04 6.63
N ASN A 169 22.89 13.68 7.78
CA ASN A 169 23.64 14.93 7.89
C ASN A 169 25.09 14.75 7.39
N THR A 170 25.60 15.74 6.66
CA THR A 170 26.95 15.76 6.08
C THR A 170 28.00 16.48 6.94
N GLY A 171 27.60 17.01 8.10
CA GLY A 171 28.49 17.77 9.01
C GLY A 171 29.39 16.91 9.91
N ASN A 172 29.66 15.66 9.53
CA ASN A 172 30.44 14.73 10.36
C ASN A 172 31.91 14.98 10.22
N THR A 173 32.66 14.82 11.33
CA THR A 173 34.12 14.86 11.34
C THR A 173 34.69 13.50 11.75
N LEU A 174 35.82 13.17 11.19
CA LEU A 174 36.60 11.99 11.52
C LEU A 174 37.96 12.49 12.09
N ASP A 175 38.33 12.01 13.26
CA ASP A 175 39.55 12.39 13.92
C ASP A 175 40.20 11.18 14.59
N LEU A 176 41.51 11.23 14.82
CA LEU A 176 42.19 10.25 15.64
C LEU A 176 41.82 10.49 17.11
N LEU A 177 41.46 9.42 17.83
CA LEU A 177 41.16 9.58 19.26
C LEU A 177 42.39 10.11 20.01
N ALA A 178 42.23 11.19 20.79
CA ALA A 178 43.33 11.90 21.43
C ALA A 178 44.26 11.00 22.29
N GLU A 179 43.74 9.89 22.80
CA GLU A 179 44.54 8.89 23.54
C GLU A 179 45.44 8.05 22.62
N ASP A 180 45.08 7.94 21.34
CA ASP A 180 45.84 7.21 20.34
C ASP A 180 46.71 8.13 19.46
N ASP A 181 46.51 9.44 19.54
CA ASP A 181 47.36 10.46 18.94
C ASP A 181 48.62 10.63 19.79
N SER A 182 49.59 9.73 19.57
CA SER A 182 50.71 9.46 20.49
C SER A 182 52.01 10.21 20.14
N GLY A 183 51.89 11.32 19.40
CA GLY A 183 53.04 12.15 19.05
C GLY A 183 53.42 13.19 20.11
N PHE A 184 54.21 14.17 19.69
CA PHE A 184 54.53 15.34 20.51
C PHE A 184 53.30 16.25 20.74
N LEU A 185 52.43 16.25 19.79
CA LEU A 185 51.11 16.86 19.85
C LEU A 185 50.04 15.77 19.79
N ASN A 186 48.98 15.92 20.54
CA ASN A 186 47.83 15.03 20.55
C ASN A 186 46.69 15.54 19.65
N THR A 187 47.04 16.32 18.63
CA THR A 187 46.09 16.99 17.71
C THR A 187 46.63 17.05 16.27
N ASP A 188 47.71 16.33 15.98
CA ASP A 188 48.32 16.31 14.64
C ASP A 188 48.06 15.06 13.84
N ASN A 189 47.27 14.14 14.39
CA ASN A 189 46.87 12.87 13.77
C ASN A 189 48.06 11.96 13.41
N ILE A 190 49.18 12.07 14.17
CA ILE A 190 50.39 11.24 14.03
C ILE A 190 50.44 10.24 15.17
N THR A 191 50.46 8.96 14.85
CA THR A 191 50.48 7.92 15.87
C THR A 191 51.50 6.81 15.61
N SER A 192 52.05 6.27 16.65
CA SER A 192 52.81 5.02 16.64
C SER A 192 51.95 3.82 17.04
N ASN A 193 50.69 4.04 17.38
CA ASN A 193 49.74 2.97 17.69
C ASN A 193 49.42 2.18 16.40
N THR A 194 49.64 0.89 16.44
CA THR A 194 49.36 -0.01 15.28
C THR A 194 47.88 -0.40 15.14
N THR A 195 47.05 -0.04 16.12
CA THR A 195 45.61 -0.27 16.14
C THR A 195 44.88 1.00 16.60
N PRO A 196 45.04 2.13 15.86
CA PRO A 196 44.49 3.40 16.26
C PRO A 196 42.97 3.40 16.21
N ARG A 197 42.35 4.07 17.18
CA ARG A 197 40.91 4.30 17.23
C ARG A 197 40.59 5.65 16.62
N LEU A 198 39.55 5.67 15.80
CA LEU A 198 39.03 6.88 15.17
C LEU A 198 37.72 7.30 15.86
N GLU A 199 37.61 8.58 16.14
CA GLU A 199 36.37 9.20 16.62
C GLU A 199 35.62 9.83 15.48
N ILE A 200 34.32 9.52 15.38
CA ILE A 200 33.43 10.11 14.42
C ILE A 200 32.40 10.92 15.18
N SER A 201 32.45 12.24 15.00
CA SER A 201 31.58 13.17 15.69
C SER A 201 30.65 13.92 14.73
N GLY A 202 29.64 14.59 15.26
CA GLY A 202 28.64 15.32 14.45
C GLY A 202 27.59 14.44 13.79
N LEU A 203 27.54 13.15 14.10
CA LEU A 203 26.53 12.24 13.57
C LEU A 203 25.15 12.63 14.11
N VAL A 204 24.27 13.07 13.22
CA VAL A 204 22.83 13.13 13.47
C VAL A 204 22.23 11.93 12.76
N VAL A 205 22.13 10.84 13.50
CA VAL A 205 21.67 9.57 12.93
C VAL A 205 20.17 9.43 13.04
N GLY A 206 19.54 9.13 11.91
CA GLY A 206 18.17 8.67 11.86
C GLY A 206 18.05 7.24 12.40
N LYS A 207 16.85 6.86 12.72
CA LYS A 207 16.55 5.46 13.07
C LYS A 207 16.91 4.57 11.87
N LYS A 208 17.78 3.58 12.08
CA LYS A 208 18.22 2.58 11.09
C LYS A 208 19.31 3.02 10.10
N ASP A 209 19.98 4.14 10.34
CA ASP A 209 21.14 4.51 9.54
C ASP A 209 22.29 3.49 9.72
N SER A 210 23.09 3.32 8.68
CA SER A 210 24.30 2.50 8.73
C SER A 210 25.54 3.38 8.54
N LEU A 211 26.56 3.11 9.32
CA LEU A 211 27.86 3.72 9.20
C LEU A 211 28.84 2.71 8.62
N ARG A 212 29.57 3.09 7.56
CA ARG A 212 30.67 2.31 7.02
C ARG A 212 31.93 3.11 7.10
N VAL A 213 32.99 2.49 7.61
CA VAL A 213 34.34 3.08 7.67
C VAL A 213 35.22 2.32 6.68
N PHE A 214 35.88 3.05 5.79
CA PHE A 214 36.77 2.51 4.79
C PHE A 214 38.20 2.92 5.14
N TYR A 215 39.14 2.02 4.93
CA TYR A 215 40.54 2.31 4.87
C TYR A 215 40.97 2.41 3.40
N ASP A 216 41.37 3.58 2.97
CA ASP A 216 41.96 3.81 1.67
C ASP A 216 43.46 3.62 1.74
N SER A 217 43.99 2.56 1.10
CA SER A 217 45.42 2.44 0.94
C SER A 217 45.86 3.36 -0.20
N GLN A 218 46.73 4.31 0.08
CA GLN A 218 47.32 5.26 -0.87
C GLN A 218 48.02 4.62 -2.08
N THR A 219 47.87 3.33 -2.31
CA THR A 219 48.43 2.62 -3.44
C THR A 219 47.41 2.68 -4.58
N ALA A 220 47.77 3.42 -5.65
CA ALA A 220 46.90 3.57 -6.83
C ALA A 220 46.39 2.23 -7.36
N GLY A 221 45.08 2.06 -7.41
CA GLY A 221 44.41 0.89 -7.94
C GLY A 221 43.91 -0.15 -6.93
N LEU A 222 44.03 0.10 -5.62
CA LEU A 222 43.34 -0.71 -4.61
C LEU A 222 41.98 -0.09 -4.29
N ASN A 223 40.95 -0.93 -4.26
CA ASN A 223 39.62 -0.54 -3.81
C ASN A 223 39.65 -0.27 -2.29
N ASP A 224 38.85 0.66 -1.84
CA ASP A 224 38.62 0.91 -0.42
C ASP A 224 38.29 -0.39 0.31
N VAL A 225 38.95 -0.62 1.43
CA VAL A 225 38.68 -1.78 2.28
C VAL A 225 37.75 -1.36 3.40
N VAL A 226 36.59 -1.99 3.48
CA VAL A 226 35.64 -1.77 4.59
C VAL A 226 36.29 -2.34 5.86
N ILE A 227 36.68 -1.46 6.80
CA ILE A 227 37.22 -1.87 8.09
C ILE A 227 36.14 -2.04 9.16
N GLY A 228 34.92 -1.57 8.89
CA GLY A 228 33.77 -1.80 9.75
C GLY A 228 32.48 -1.31 9.12
N GLU A 229 31.42 -2.07 9.31
CA GLU A 229 30.05 -1.64 9.07
C GLU A 229 29.27 -1.76 10.37
N TYR A 230 28.73 -0.64 10.85
CA TYR A 230 27.93 -0.61 12.05
C TYR A 230 26.51 -0.11 11.73
N ARG A 231 25.54 -0.92 12.10
CA ARG A 231 24.12 -0.52 12.04
C ARG A 231 23.70 -0.02 13.40
N MET A 232 23.36 1.26 13.48
CA MET A 232 22.93 1.86 14.73
C MET A 232 21.54 1.37 15.09
N SER A 233 21.42 0.74 16.25
CA SER A 233 20.13 0.42 16.85
C SER A 233 19.58 1.65 17.59
N GLN A 234 18.27 1.71 17.83
CA GLN A 234 17.64 2.78 18.58
C GLN A 234 18.28 2.98 19.96
N ALA A 235 18.68 1.89 20.63
CA ALA A 235 19.29 1.94 21.94
C ALA A 235 20.67 2.63 21.95
N VAL A 236 21.43 2.55 20.86
CA VAL A 236 22.72 3.23 20.71
C VAL A 236 22.52 4.70 20.40
N ILE A 237 21.49 5.03 19.60
CA ILE A 237 21.11 6.41 19.31
C ILE A 237 20.70 7.13 20.58
N ASP A 238 19.93 6.48 21.46
CA ASP A 238 19.48 7.06 22.72
C ASP A 238 20.65 7.30 23.71
N THR A 239 21.71 6.49 23.66
CA THR A 239 22.91 6.69 24.48
C THR A 239 23.81 7.81 23.95
N LEU A 240 23.90 8.01 22.64
CA LEU A 240 24.67 9.11 22.04
C LEU A 240 23.98 10.47 22.23
N ALA A 241 22.66 10.53 22.30
CA ALA A 241 21.89 11.75 22.53
C ALA A 241 21.94 12.26 23.99
N VAL A 242 22.34 11.45 24.95
CA VAL A 242 22.40 11.81 26.38
C VAL A 242 23.80 12.30 26.80
N GLY A 243 24.80 12.25 25.93
CA GLY A 243 26.18 12.63 26.16
C GLY A 243 26.58 14.01 25.61
N SER A 244 25.64 14.90 25.30
CA SER A 244 25.91 16.28 24.85
C SER A 244 25.42 17.32 25.84
#